data_8f7a7a343f4ea3feb18837942540b8b6
#
_entry.id   8f7a7a343f4ea3feb18837942540b8b6
#
_cell.length_a   1.000
_cell.length_b   1.000
_cell.length_c   1.000
_cell.angle_alpha   90.00
_cell.angle_beta   90.00
_cell.angle_gamma   90.00
#
_symmetry.space_group_name_H-M   'P 1'
#
loop_
_entity.id
_entity.type
_entity.pdbx_description
1 polymer ?
#
loop_
_entity_poly.entity_id
_entity_poly.type
_entity_poly.pdbx_seq_one_letter_code
_entity_poly.pdbx_strand_id
1 'polypeptide(L)'
;FLYSLAGLVLVAVIVVAVVVYLFYHYGQDLPDHKQLAAYEPATMTRVHAGDGRLVAEYAAEKRVFVPIGAMPKRVVDAFLSAEDKNFYDHFGLDPISVAGALIQNIGNFGSDKRLVGASTITQQVAKNFLLTNETSMERKFKEAILAIRIEGAFTKNRILELYLNEIY
;
A
#
# COMPACT_ATOMS: atom_id res chain seq x y z
N PHE A 1 38.11 2.25 20.21
CA PHE A 1 37.27 3.18 19.41
C PHE A 1 37.35 2.90 17.91
N LEU A 2 38.57 2.76 17.32
CA LEU A 2 38.72 2.49 15.88
C LEU A 2 38.15 1.11 15.47
N TYR A 3 38.39 0.07 16.26
CA TYR A 3 37.85 -1.27 16.00
C TYR A 3 36.33 -1.35 16.18
N SER A 4 35.76 -0.59 17.12
CA SER A 4 34.30 -0.55 17.31
C SER A 4 33.61 0.21 16.16
N LEU A 5 34.21 1.27 15.64
CA LEU A 5 33.73 1.99 14.47
C LEU A 5 33.82 1.11 13.22
N ALA A 6 34.95 0.42 13.00
CA ALA A 6 35.12 -0.50 11.88
C ALA A 6 34.10 -1.65 11.92
N GLY A 7 33.82 -2.21 13.11
CA GLY A 7 32.77 -3.22 13.29
C GLY A 7 31.38 -2.71 12.95
N LEU A 8 31.04 -1.49 13.33
CA LEU A 8 29.74 -0.87 13.05
C LEU A 8 29.58 -0.62 11.54
N VAL A 9 30.62 -0.13 10.87
CA VAL A 9 30.63 0.06 9.41
C VAL A 9 30.46 -1.27 8.69
N LEU A 10 31.17 -2.33 9.12
CA LEU A 10 31.04 -3.66 8.53
C LEU A 10 29.60 -4.19 8.64
N VAL A 11 28.97 -4.06 9.82
CA VAL A 11 27.58 -4.46 10.03
C VAL A 11 26.64 -3.67 9.12
N ALA A 12 26.84 -2.34 9.00
CA ALA A 12 26.03 -1.52 8.11
C ALA A 12 26.16 -1.96 6.64
N VAL A 13 27.37 -2.27 6.18
CA VAL A 13 27.61 -2.78 4.81
C VAL A 13 26.92 -4.12 4.58
N ILE A 14 26.98 -5.05 5.54
CA ILE A 14 26.30 -6.34 5.45
C ILE A 14 24.79 -6.14 5.38
N VAL A 15 24.22 -5.27 6.22
CA VAL A 15 22.76 -4.99 6.20
C VAL A 15 22.36 -4.42 4.83
N VAL A 16 23.09 -3.45 4.30
CA VAL A 16 22.82 -2.89 2.97
C VAL A 16 22.91 -3.97 1.88
N ALA A 17 23.94 -4.81 1.91
CA ALA A 17 24.12 -5.90 0.94
C ALA A 17 22.95 -6.90 1.00
N VAL A 18 22.50 -7.27 2.19
CA VAL A 18 21.33 -8.15 2.39
C VAL A 18 20.05 -7.49 1.84
N VAL A 19 19.82 -6.22 2.14
CA VAL A 19 18.65 -5.50 1.62
C VAL A 19 18.67 -5.45 0.09
N VAL A 20 19.80 -5.10 -0.52
CA VAL A 20 19.95 -5.08 -1.99
C VAL A 20 19.73 -6.46 -2.59
N TYR A 21 20.27 -7.52 -1.98
CA TYR A 21 20.06 -8.88 -2.41
C TYR A 21 18.57 -9.28 -2.35
N LEU A 22 17.86 -8.94 -1.27
CA LEU A 22 16.44 -9.23 -1.13
C LEU A 22 15.60 -8.48 -2.18
N PHE A 23 15.92 -7.20 -2.43
CA PHE A 23 15.27 -6.42 -3.48
C PHE A 23 15.51 -6.99 -4.88
N TYR A 24 16.72 -7.45 -5.15
CA TYR A 24 17.05 -8.12 -6.42
C TYR A 24 16.30 -9.45 -6.54
N HIS A 25 16.38 -10.31 -5.52
CA HIS A 25 15.80 -11.65 -5.55
C HIS A 25 14.28 -11.62 -5.68
N TYR A 26 13.59 -10.83 -4.84
CA TYR A 26 12.12 -10.73 -4.86
C TYR A 26 11.59 -9.74 -5.91
N GLY A 27 12.45 -8.98 -6.54
CA GLY A 27 12.06 -7.98 -7.54
C GLY A 27 11.88 -8.53 -8.96
N GLN A 28 12.35 -9.76 -9.25
CA GLN A 28 12.35 -10.33 -10.60
C GLN A 28 10.96 -10.82 -11.06
N ASP A 29 10.20 -11.45 -10.15
CA ASP A 29 8.91 -12.08 -10.46
C ASP A 29 7.71 -11.23 -9.99
N LEU A 30 7.86 -9.91 -10.00
CA LEU A 30 6.78 -9.02 -9.59
C LEU A 30 5.83 -8.70 -10.74
N PRO A 31 4.51 -8.65 -10.47
CA PRO A 31 3.54 -8.21 -11.45
C PRO A 31 3.84 -6.80 -11.96
N ASP A 32 3.48 -6.53 -13.20
CA ASP A 32 3.67 -5.20 -13.78
C ASP A 32 2.70 -4.19 -13.13
N HIS A 33 3.25 -3.23 -12.41
CA HIS A 33 2.50 -2.13 -11.79
C HIS A 33 1.76 -1.25 -12.81
N LYS A 34 2.14 -1.31 -14.10
CA LYS A 34 1.42 -0.61 -15.18
C LYS A 34 -0.02 -1.08 -15.34
N GLN A 35 -0.35 -2.28 -14.87
CA GLN A 35 -1.73 -2.78 -14.84
C GLN A 35 -2.65 -1.85 -14.03
N LEU A 36 -2.11 -1.13 -13.04
CA LEU A 36 -2.87 -0.12 -12.28
C LEU A 36 -3.27 1.11 -13.12
N ALA A 37 -2.52 1.42 -14.19
CA ALA A 37 -2.86 2.52 -15.09
C ALA A 37 -4.11 2.20 -15.92
N ALA A 38 -4.25 0.93 -16.31
CA ALA A 38 -5.39 0.42 -17.08
C ALA A 38 -6.52 -0.11 -16.17
N TYR A 39 -6.37 0.03 -14.85
CA TYR A 39 -7.40 -0.45 -13.93
C TYR A 39 -8.68 0.36 -14.09
N GLU A 40 -9.70 -0.31 -14.60
CA GLU A 40 -11.09 0.14 -14.61
C GLU A 40 -11.85 -0.64 -13.52
N PRO A 41 -12.41 0.06 -12.53
CA PRO A 41 -13.20 -0.60 -11.49
C PRO A 41 -14.37 -1.37 -12.12
N ALA A 42 -14.76 -2.48 -11.50
CA ALA A 42 -15.93 -3.22 -11.92
C ALA A 42 -17.17 -2.29 -11.88
N THR A 43 -17.70 -1.96 -13.05
CA THR A 43 -18.85 -1.07 -13.18
C THR A 43 -20.14 -1.87 -13.22
N MET A 44 -21.22 -1.26 -12.70
CA MET A 44 -22.56 -1.81 -12.82
C MET A 44 -23.10 -1.62 -14.23
N THR A 45 -23.63 -2.68 -14.85
CA THR A 45 -24.43 -2.55 -16.08
C THR A 45 -25.87 -2.20 -15.69
N ARG A 46 -26.33 -1.02 -16.07
CA ARG A 46 -27.70 -0.56 -15.85
C ARG A 46 -28.50 -0.65 -17.14
N VAL A 47 -29.61 -1.36 -17.09
CA VAL A 47 -30.56 -1.47 -18.18
C VAL A 47 -31.75 -0.57 -17.91
N HIS A 48 -32.02 0.34 -18.81
CA HIS A 48 -33.13 1.27 -18.74
C HIS A 48 -34.18 0.96 -19.78
N ALA A 49 -35.46 1.13 -19.45
CA ALA A 49 -36.57 1.10 -20.40
C ALA A 49 -36.49 2.32 -21.32
N GLY A 50 -37.26 2.30 -22.42
CA GLY A 50 -37.31 3.40 -23.37
C GLY A 50 -37.83 4.74 -22.80
N ASP A 51 -38.48 4.70 -21.65
CA ASP A 51 -38.95 5.87 -20.87
C ASP A 51 -37.92 6.34 -19.81
N GLY A 52 -36.72 5.74 -19.78
CA GLY A 52 -35.63 6.10 -18.88
C GLY A 52 -35.72 5.43 -17.49
N ARG A 53 -36.76 4.64 -17.19
CA ARG A 53 -36.85 3.93 -15.91
C ARG A 53 -35.81 2.82 -15.82
N LEU A 54 -35.17 2.68 -14.66
CA LEU A 54 -34.25 1.58 -14.38
C LEU A 54 -35.03 0.25 -14.35
N VAL A 55 -34.68 -0.70 -15.21
CA VAL A 55 -35.32 -2.02 -15.32
C VAL A 55 -34.52 -3.07 -14.56
N ALA A 56 -33.18 -3.04 -14.71
CA ALA A 56 -32.30 -4.01 -14.07
C ALA A 56 -30.91 -3.45 -13.87
N GLU A 57 -30.25 -3.93 -12.82
CA GLU A 57 -28.82 -3.70 -12.56
C GLU A 57 -28.11 -5.04 -12.48
N TYR A 58 -27.05 -5.19 -13.28
CA TYR A 58 -26.18 -6.36 -13.27
C TYR A 58 -24.79 -5.95 -12.79
N ALA A 59 -24.36 -6.48 -11.66
CA ALA A 59 -23.05 -6.26 -11.10
C ALA A 59 -22.64 -7.44 -10.24
N ALA A 60 -21.37 -7.84 -10.31
CA ALA A 60 -20.77 -8.74 -9.32
C ALA A 60 -20.71 -8.07 -7.95
N GLU A 61 -20.41 -6.76 -7.96
CA GLU A 61 -20.42 -5.88 -6.79
C GLU A 61 -21.05 -4.54 -7.18
N LYS A 62 -21.90 -4.01 -6.31
CA LYS A 62 -22.53 -2.69 -6.53
C LYS A 62 -21.60 -1.56 -6.12
N ARG A 63 -20.54 -1.36 -6.89
CA ARG A 63 -19.56 -0.29 -6.67
C ARG A 63 -19.77 0.86 -7.65
N VAL A 64 -19.56 2.08 -7.17
CA VAL A 64 -19.53 3.29 -7.97
C VAL A 64 -18.15 3.90 -7.79
N PHE A 65 -17.41 4.00 -8.87
CA PHE A 65 -16.12 4.68 -8.84
C PHE A 65 -16.32 6.18 -8.55
N VAL A 66 -15.59 6.68 -7.56
CA VAL A 66 -15.61 8.08 -7.18
C VAL A 66 -14.22 8.68 -7.40
N PRO A 67 -14.06 9.63 -8.34
CA PRO A 67 -12.79 10.33 -8.52
C PRO A 67 -12.37 11.05 -7.23
N ILE A 68 -11.07 11.11 -6.95
CA ILE A 68 -10.53 11.72 -5.72
C ILE A 68 -11.01 13.16 -5.52
N GLY A 69 -11.15 13.93 -6.60
CA GLY A 69 -11.64 15.32 -6.54
C GLY A 69 -13.13 15.46 -6.19
N ALA A 70 -13.91 14.37 -6.28
CA ALA A 70 -15.32 14.32 -5.86
C ALA A 70 -15.51 13.78 -4.44
N MET A 71 -14.45 13.26 -3.82
CA MET A 71 -14.50 12.76 -2.45
C MET A 71 -14.49 13.91 -1.44
N PRO A 72 -15.35 13.88 -0.41
CA PRO A 72 -15.31 14.87 0.64
C PRO A 72 -13.96 14.87 1.37
N LYS A 73 -13.33 16.04 1.52
CA LYS A 73 -12.02 16.16 2.16
C LYS A 73 -11.95 15.47 3.55
N ARG A 74 -13.02 15.57 4.32
CA ARG A 74 -13.10 14.93 5.66
C ARG A 74 -12.96 13.41 5.60
N VAL A 75 -13.47 12.78 4.56
CA VAL A 75 -13.34 11.32 4.35
C VAL A 75 -11.88 11.00 4.05
N VAL A 76 -11.29 11.70 3.11
CA VAL A 76 -9.87 11.55 2.75
C VAL A 76 -8.96 11.74 3.97
N ASP A 77 -9.16 12.84 4.72
CA ASP A 77 -8.37 13.15 5.92
C ASP A 77 -8.53 12.07 7.01
N ALA A 78 -9.73 11.48 7.16
CA ALA A 78 -9.97 10.41 8.12
C ALA A 78 -9.15 9.15 7.81
N PHE A 79 -9.14 8.73 6.53
CA PHE A 79 -8.34 7.58 6.09
C PHE A 79 -6.84 7.85 6.22
N LEU A 80 -6.37 8.99 5.79
CA LEU A 80 -4.96 9.38 5.93
C LEU A 80 -4.54 9.37 7.41
N SER A 81 -5.36 9.92 8.30
CA SER A 81 -5.05 9.97 9.73
C SER A 81 -5.02 8.60 10.39
N ALA A 82 -5.87 7.67 9.93
CA ALA A 82 -5.98 6.34 10.48
C ALA A 82 -4.92 5.38 9.97
N GLU A 83 -4.62 5.44 8.67
CA GLU A 83 -3.81 4.43 7.97
C GLU A 83 -2.39 4.92 7.67
N ASP A 84 -2.24 6.19 7.26
CA ASP A 84 -0.96 6.70 6.77
C ASP A 84 -0.91 8.23 6.86
N LYS A 85 -0.71 8.76 8.05
CA LYS A 85 -0.74 10.21 8.31
C LYS A 85 0.34 10.99 7.54
N ASN A 86 1.44 10.34 7.18
CA ASN A 86 2.56 10.94 6.45
C ASN A 86 2.52 10.58 4.95
N PHE A 87 1.38 10.14 4.42
CA PHE A 87 1.23 9.62 3.06
C PHE A 87 1.89 10.48 2.00
N TYR A 88 1.76 11.80 2.09
CA TYR A 88 2.30 12.73 1.11
C TYR A 88 3.81 12.99 1.24
N ASP A 89 4.42 12.61 2.36
CA ASP A 89 5.80 12.95 2.72
C ASP A 89 6.81 11.83 2.46
N HIS A 90 6.33 10.59 2.24
CA HIS A 90 7.20 9.44 1.98
C HIS A 90 7.06 8.91 0.54
N PHE A 91 7.98 8.06 0.12
CA PHE A 91 8.03 7.45 -1.21
C PHE A 91 7.68 5.94 -1.15
N GLY A 92 6.44 5.64 -0.82
CA GLY A 92 5.87 4.28 -0.77
C GLY A 92 6.12 3.53 0.53
N LEU A 93 7.18 3.86 1.25
CA LEU A 93 7.50 3.33 2.58
C LEU A 93 7.67 4.50 3.54
N ASP A 94 7.20 4.35 4.79
CA ASP A 94 7.42 5.31 5.87
C ASP A 94 8.36 4.70 6.94
N PRO A 95 9.68 4.94 6.85
CA PRO A 95 10.65 4.41 7.82
C PRO A 95 10.41 4.92 9.23
N ILE A 96 9.85 6.14 9.39
CA ILE A 96 9.58 6.75 10.69
C ILE A 96 8.42 6.00 11.37
N SER A 97 7.34 5.75 10.63
CA SER A 97 6.21 4.98 11.14
C SER A 97 6.60 3.53 11.44
N VAL A 98 7.45 2.91 10.60
CA VAL A 98 8.00 1.56 10.86
C VAL A 98 8.80 1.54 12.16
N ALA A 99 9.72 2.50 12.37
CA ALA A 99 10.51 2.59 13.59
C ALA A 99 9.62 2.83 14.83
N GLY A 100 8.62 3.72 14.71
CA GLY A 100 7.66 3.98 15.77
C GLY A 100 6.84 2.75 16.16
N ALA A 101 6.32 2.01 15.17
CA ALA A 101 5.59 0.78 15.40
C ALA A 101 6.47 -0.30 16.05
N LEU A 102 7.74 -0.41 15.65
CA LEU A 102 8.69 -1.34 16.23
C LEU A 102 8.92 -1.06 17.72
N ILE A 103 9.16 0.20 18.09
CA ILE A 103 9.33 0.64 19.48
C ILE A 103 8.07 0.34 20.31
N GLN A 104 6.88 0.65 19.78
CA GLN A 104 5.62 0.36 20.46
C GLN A 104 5.39 -1.14 20.64
N ASN A 105 5.70 -1.94 19.63
CA ASN A 105 5.54 -3.40 19.67
C ASN A 105 6.51 -4.05 20.67
N ILE A 106 7.73 -3.53 20.79
CA ILE A 106 8.68 -3.96 21.83
C ILE A 106 8.13 -3.61 23.22
N GLY A 107 7.59 -2.41 23.41
CA GLY A 107 6.97 -2.00 24.67
C GLY A 107 5.70 -2.77 25.03
N ASN A 108 5.03 -3.34 24.04
CA ASN A 108 3.83 -4.18 24.22
C ASN A 108 4.15 -5.68 24.32
N PHE A 109 5.42 -6.07 24.25
CA PHE A 109 5.83 -7.46 24.30
C PHE A 109 5.41 -8.10 25.64
N GLY A 110 4.65 -9.21 25.54
CA GLY A 110 4.07 -9.87 26.72
C GLY A 110 2.73 -9.29 27.21
N SER A 111 2.14 -8.31 26.50
CA SER A 111 0.78 -7.82 26.77
C SER A 111 -0.20 -8.34 25.70
N ASP A 112 -1.51 -8.43 26.04
CA ASP A 112 -2.58 -8.83 25.10
C ASP A 112 -2.91 -7.75 24.05
N LYS A 113 -2.08 -6.70 23.93
CA LYS A 113 -2.30 -5.63 22.94
C LYS A 113 -1.96 -6.09 21.55
N ARG A 114 -2.81 -5.74 20.58
CA ARG A 114 -2.52 -5.97 19.17
C ARG A 114 -1.26 -5.25 18.74
N LEU A 115 -0.48 -5.93 17.89
CA LEU A 115 0.69 -5.31 17.25
C LEU A 115 0.25 -4.13 16.38
N VAL A 116 0.98 -3.03 16.50
CA VAL A 116 0.78 -1.84 15.68
C VAL A 116 1.35 -2.12 14.28
N GLY A 117 0.55 -1.96 13.26
CA GLY A 117 0.98 -2.04 11.87
C GLY A 117 1.62 -0.72 11.41
N ALA A 118 2.54 -0.82 10.46
CA ALA A 118 3.18 0.33 9.82
C ALA A 118 3.17 0.21 8.30
N SER A 119 2.15 -0.45 7.74
CA SER A 119 2.00 -0.55 6.28
C SER A 119 1.40 0.74 5.75
N THR A 120 2.02 1.32 4.72
CA THR A 120 1.53 2.51 4.05
C THR A 120 0.33 2.22 3.16
N ILE A 121 -0.43 3.27 2.78
CA ILE A 121 -1.51 3.18 1.80
C ILE A 121 -0.99 2.57 0.49
N THR A 122 0.19 2.98 0.02
CA THR A 122 0.78 2.45 -1.23
C THR A 122 1.09 0.96 -1.13
N GLN A 123 1.57 0.47 0.03
CA GLN A 123 1.76 -0.96 0.27
C GLN A 123 0.43 -1.72 0.26
N GLN A 124 -0.65 -1.13 0.78
CA GLN A 124 -1.97 -1.74 0.75
C GLN A 124 -2.52 -1.82 -0.68
N VAL A 125 -2.32 -0.78 -1.51
CA VAL A 125 -2.63 -0.82 -2.96
C VAL A 125 -1.85 -1.95 -3.64
N ALA A 126 -0.53 -2.03 -3.41
CA ALA A 126 0.29 -3.10 -3.97
C ALA A 126 -0.23 -4.50 -3.60
N LYS A 127 -0.60 -4.68 -2.32
CA LYS A 127 -1.16 -5.93 -1.81
C LYS A 127 -2.49 -6.29 -2.49
N ASN A 128 -3.42 -5.36 -2.54
CA ASN A 128 -4.80 -5.64 -2.96
C ASN A 128 -4.93 -5.87 -4.47
N PHE A 129 -4.14 -5.16 -5.26
CA PHE A 129 -4.25 -5.20 -6.73
C PHE A 129 -3.27 -6.18 -7.40
N LEU A 130 -2.11 -6.41 -6.79
CA LEU A 130 -1.00 -7.05 -7.47
C LEU A 130 -0.51 -8.33 -6.80
N LEU A 131 -0.92 -8.62 -5.57
CA LEU A 131 -0.42 -9.77 -4.81
C LEU A 131 -1.55 -10.68 -4.34
N THR A 132 -1.19 -11.91 -3.99
CA THR A 132 -2.10 -12.89 -3.40
C THR A 132 -2.30 -12.67 -1.90
N ASN A 133 -3.39 -13.20 -1.34
CA ASN A 133 -3.73 -13.02 0.09
C ASN A 133 -2.90 -13.87 1.06
N GLU A 134 -1.84 -14.54 0.60
CA GLU A 134 -0.96 -15.32 1.47
C GLU A 134 -0.19 -14.41 2.44
N THR A 135 -0.20 -14.76 3.72
CA THR A 135 0.56 -14.04 4.74
C THR A 135 1.97 -14.62 4.85
N SER A 136 2.95 -13.98 4.22
CA SER A 136 4.35 -14.39 4.27
C SER A 136 5.29 -13.19 4.35
N MET A 137 6.49 -13.40 4.86
CA MET A 137 7.55 -12.38 4.82
C MET A 137 7.94 -12.03 3.38
N GLU A 138 7.94 -13.04 2.50
CA GLU A 138 8.17 -12.84 1.07
C GLU A 138 7.18 -11.83 0.47
N ARG A 139 5.89 -12.01 0.74
CA ARG A 139 4.87 -11.03 0.31
C ARG A 139 5.15 -9.63 0.84
N LYS A 140 5.61 -9.50 2.10
CA LYS A 140 5.96 -8.19 2.68
C LYS A 140 7.11 -7.49 1.93
N PHE A 141 8.12 -8.23 1.50
CA PHE A 141 9.18 -7.67 0.65
C PHE A 141 8.64 -7.27 -0.73
N LYS A 142 7.80 -8.11 -1.35
CA LYS A 142 7.14 -7.80 -2.63
C LYS A 142 6.27 -6.55 -2.53
N GLU A 143 5.47 -6.39 -1.46
CA GLU A 143 4.71 -5.18 -1.18
C GLU A 143 5.60 -3.94 -1.13
N ALA A 144 6.73 -4.01 -0.43
CA ALA A 144 7.65 -2.88 -0.29
C ALA A 144 8.26 -2.47 -1.64
N ILE A 145 8.70 -3.45 -2.44
CA ILE A 145 9.27 -3.19 -3.78
C ILE A 145 8.21 -2.58 -4.71
N LEU A 146 7.02 -3.17 -4.73
CA LEU A 146 5.92 -2.68 -5.55
C LEU A 146 5.46 -1.29 -5.13
N ALA A 147 5.42 -0.99 -3.82
CA ALA A 147 5.07 0.33 -3.34
C ALA A 147 6.03 1.41 -3.89
N ILE A 148 7.34 1.16 -3.89
CA ILE A 148 8.33 2.08 -4.47
C ILE A 148 8.11 2.24 -5.98
N ARG A 149 7.83 1.14 -6.71
CA ARG A 149 7.56 1.21 -8.17
C ARG A 149 6.28 1.98 -8.48
N ILE A 150 5.22 1.77 -7.69
CA ILE A 150 3.94 2.47 -7.83
C ILE A 150 4.13 3.97 -7.61
N GLU A 151 4.85 4.39 -6.57
CA GLU A 151 5.14 5.80 -6.30
C GLU A 151 5.98 6.46 -7.40
N GLY A 152 6.86 5.70 -8.06
CA GLY A 152 7.61 6.19 -9.21
C GLY A 152 6.78 6.35 -10.49
N ALA A 153 5.64 5.66 -10.58
CA ALA A 153 4.81 5.63 -11.79
C ALA A 153 3.52 6.44 -11.68
N PHE A 154 3.01 6.65 -10.46
CA PHE A 154 1.70 7.27 -10.23
C PHE A 154 1.81 8.43 -9.25
N THR A 155 0.91 9.41 -9.40
CA THR A 155 0.79 10.51 -8.43
C THR A 155 0.14 10.02 -7.13
N LYS A 156 0.45 10.68 -6.02
CA LYS A 156 -0.17 10.43 -4.71
C LYS A 156 -1.71 10.41 -4.77
N ASN A 157 -2.29 11.37 -5.47
CA ASN A 157 -3.74 11.44 -5.63
C ASN A 157 -4.30 10.22 -6.37
N ARG A 158 -3.61 9.70 -7.39
CA ARG A 158 -4.04 8.49 -8.10
C ARG A 158 -3.93 7.24 -7.23
N ILE A 159 -2.86 7.12 -6.44
CA ILE A 159 -2.69 6.02 -5.49
C ILE A 159 -3.80 6.05 -4.43
N LEU A 160 -4.09 7.21 -3.88
CA LEU A 160 -5.16 7.39 -2.89
C LEU A 160 -6.55 7.13 -3.47
N GLU A 161 -6.78 7.52 -4.72
CA GLU A 161 -8.01 7.23 -5.46
C GLU A 161 -8.22 5.72 -5.63
N LEU A 162 -7.20 4.98 -6.06
CA LEU A 162 -7.23 3.53 -6.16
C LEU A 162 -7.51 2.90 -4.80
N TYR A 163 -6.81 3.34 -3.76
CA TYR A 163 -6.99 2.85 -2.40
C TYR A 163 -8.43 3.02 -1.92
N LEU A 164 -8.98 4.23 -2.01
CA LEU A 164 -10.31 4.54 -1.48
C LEU A 164 -11.44 3.89 -2.28
N ASN A 165 -11.24 3.58 -3.55
CA ASN A 165 -12.22 2.87 -4.37
C ASN A 165 -12.15 1.34 -4.22
N GLU A 166 -11.06 0.80 -3.69
CA GLU A 166 -10.90 -0.66 -3.52
C GLU A 166 -11.31 -1.14 -2.13
N ILE A 167 -11.13 -0.32 -1.11
CA ILE A 167 -11.35 -0.73 0.29
C ILE A 167 -12.84 -0.87 0.65
N TYR A 168 -13.73 -0.24 -0.11
CA TYR A 168 -15.18 -0.24 0.12
C TYR A 168 -15.98 -0.72 -1.08
#